data_0a317626b3a9cbf28ce4cc30f2022185
#
_entry.id   0a317626b3a9cbf28ce4cc30f2022185
#
_cell.length_a   1.000
_cell.length_b   1.000
_cell.length_c   1.000
_cell.angle_alpha   90.00
_cell.angle_beta   90.00
_cell.angle_gamma   90.00
#
_symmetry.space_group_name_H-M   'P 1'
#
loop_
_entity.id
_entity.type
_entity.pdbx_description
1 polymer ?
#
loop_
_entity_poly.entity_id
_entity_poly.type
_entity_poly.pdbx_seq_one_letter_code
_entity_poly.pdbx_strand_id
1 'polypeptide(L)'
;MSLVILRQAIVLFTGAFGELADRGVSPRTQGILTRALDPLLPGQSTSAEPTTEDPHSHSHSHSHPHQVPSPSALLGIHDLRAMRAGATMFVDVVADVSPIMTMRDAAVIEKNITQKLKSVRREISEVRVKFNVVEKGTNGTAR
;
A
#
# COMPACT_ATOMS: atom_id res chain seq x y z
N MET A 1 40.95 31.91 -2.80
CA MET A 1 40.14 31.36 -3.91
C MET A 1 39.86 29.86 -3.77
N SER A 2 40.85 29.04 -3.40
CA SER A 2 40.67 27.56 -3.28
C SER A 2 39.60 27.10 -2.31
N LEU A 3 39.41 27.77 -1.17
CA LEU A 3 38.41 27.42 -0.15
C LEU A 3 36.97 27.55 -0.65
N VAL A 4 36.69 28.54 -1.48
CA VAL A 4 35.35 28.73 -2.09
C VAL A 4 35.03 27.61 -3.06
N ILE A 5 35.99 27.23 -3.88
CA ILE A 5 35.83 26.12 -4.86
C ILE A 5 35.63 24.79 -4.13
N LEU A 6 36.44 24.53 -3.09
CA LEU A 6 36.27 23.31 -2.28
C LEU A 6 34.92 23.22 -1.61
N ARG A 7 34.45 24.33 -1.01
CA ARG A 7 33.09 24.37 -0.41
C ARG A 7 32.00 24.07 -1.44
N GLN A 8 32.12 24.64 -2.63
CA GLN A 8 31.10 24.45 -3.69
C GLN A 8 31.14 23.02 -4.22
N ALA A 9 32.33 22.42 -4.37
CA ALA A 9 32.48 21.02 -4.75
C ALA A 9 31.85 20.08 -3.73
N ILE A 10 32.04 20.33 -2.42
CA ILE A 10 31.40 19.52 -1.35
C ILE A 10 29.87 19.62 -1.40
N VAL A 11 29.32 20.83 -1.59
CA VAL A 11 27.87 21.04 -1.69
C VAL A 11 27.28 20.29 -2.88
N LEU A 12 27.91 20.35 -4.04
CA LEU A 12 27.46 19.63 -5.23
C LEU A 12 27.60 18.12 -5.04
N PHE A 13 28.71 17.66 -4.47
CA PHE A 13 28.93 16.23 -4.21
C PHE A 13 27.90 15.67 -3.21
N THR A 14 27.64 16.36 -2.10
CA THR A 14 26.64 15.91 -1.11
C THR A 14 25.22 15.93 -1.67
N GLY A 15 24.91 16.88 -2.56
CA GLY A 15 23.66 16.93 -3.30
C GLY A 15 23.50 15.72 -4.24
N ALA A 16 24.50 15.50 -5.09
CA ALA A 16 24.49 14.38 -6.05
C ALA A 16 24.53 13.02 -5.35
N PHE A 17 25.31 12.88 -4.29
CA PHE A 17 25.35 11.67 -3.48
C PHE A 17 24.02 11.41 -2.77
N GLY A 18 23.34 12.46 -2.33
CA GLY A 18 22.00 12.36 -1.74
C GLY A 18 20.92 11.91 -2.73
N GLU A 19 21.09 12.16 -4.03
CA GLU A 19 20.18 11.66 -5.07
C GLU A 19 20.51 10.23 -5.51
N LEU A 20 21.78 9.84 -5.46
CA LEU A 20 22.21 8.47 -5.75
C LEU A 20 21.99 7.52 -4.57
N ALA A 21 22.13 8.02 -3.33
CA ALA A 21 21.78 7.24 -2.15
C ALA A 21 20.28 7.06 -2.14
N ASP A 22 19.86 5.80 -2.22
CA ASP A 22 18.47 5.34 -2.21
C ASP A 22 17.72 5.94 -1.00
N ARG A 23 17.18 7.14 -1.18
CA ARG A 23 16.44 7.82 -0.13
C ARG A 23 15.07 7.17 -0.01
N GLY A 24 14.88 6.44 1.06
CA GLY A 24 13.54 6.06 1.50
C GLY A 24 12.60 7.28 1.44
N VAL A 25 11.38 7.06 1.07
CA VAL A 25 10.36 8.11 0.99
C VAL A 25 10.15 8.75 2.37
N SER A 26 9.84 10.04 2.41
CA SER A 26 9.64 10.76 3.66
C SER A 26 8.60 10.08 4.56
N PRO A 27 8.75 10.14 5.90
CA PRO A 27 7.80 9.53 6.84
C PRO A 27 6.35 9.99 6.63
N ARG A 28 6.18 11.23 6.19
CA ARG A 28 4.86 11.79 5.85
C ARG A 28 4.22 11.05 4.67
N THR A 29 4.99 10.77 3.62
CA THR A 29 4.49 10.04 2.45
C THR A 29 4.18 8.59 2.82
N GLN A 30 5.04 7.97 3.62
CA GLN A 30 4.81 6.62 4.12
C GLN A 30 3.50 6.54 4.93
N GLY A 31 3.25 7.52 5.83
CA GLY A 31 2.00 7.61 6.57
C GLY A 31 0.75 7.79 5.69
N ILE A 32 0.86 8.54 4.58
CA ILE A 32 -0.25 8.68 3.62
C ILE A 32 -0.54 7.35 2.94
N LEU A 33 0.49 6.62 2.52
CA LEU A 33 0.34 5.33 1.86
C LEU A 33 -0.25 4.27 2.81
N THR A 34 0.19 4.26 4.07
CA THR A 34 -0.36 3.36 5.10
C THR A 34 -1.85 3.63 5.31
N ARG A 35 -2.24 4.88 5.54
CA ARG A 35 -3.66 5.26 5.70
C ARG A 35 -4.52 4.92 4.48
N ALA A 36 -3.94 4.95 3.29
CA ALA A 36 -4.67 4.58 2.09
C ALA A 36 -5.05 3.10 2.06
N LEU A 37 -4.31 2.26 2.77
CA LEU A 37 -4.57 0.82 2.87
C LEU A 37 -5.51 0.45 4.02
N ASP A 38 -5.73 1.34 4.99
CA ASP A 38 -6.62 1.11 6.14
C ASP A 38 -8.02 0.57 5.74
N PRO A 39 -8.68 1.08 4.68
CA PRO A 39 -10.00 0.58 4.28
C PRO A 39 -10.00 -0.85 3.74
N LEU A 40 -8.84 -1.42 3.42
CA LEU A 40 -8.71 -2.80 2.96
C LEU A 40 -8.56 -3.79 4.12
N LEU A 41 -8.30 -3.28 5.33
CA LEU A 41 -8.14 -4.11 6.53
C LEU A 41 -9.49 -4.59 7.06
N PRO A 42 -9.61 -5.86 7.47
CA PRO A 42 -10.80 -6.37 8.10
C PRO A 42 -11.03 -5.66 9.45
N GLY A 43 -12.21 -5.07 9.63
CA GLY A 43 -12.59 -4.41 10.89
C GLY A 43 -12.73 -2.88 10.83
N GLN A 44 -12.35 -2.25 9.74
CA GLN A 44 -12.64 -0.83 9.48
C GLN A 44 -13.69 -0.66 8.38
N SER A 45 -14.87 -1.23 8.58
CA SER A 45 -16.02 -0.81 7.81
C SER A 45 -16.35 0.62 8.24
N THR A 46 -15.99 1.55 7.40
CA THR A 46 -16.34 2.97 7.50
C THR A 46 -17.84 3.09 7.58
N SER A 47 -18.36 3.33 8.77
CA SER A 47 -19.67 3.91 8.98
C SER A 47 -19.62 5.37 8.54
N ALA A 48 -19.85 5.58 7.25
CA ALA A 48 -20.17 6.87 6.67
C ALA A 48 -21.20 6.61 5.57
N GLU A 49 -22.41 6.34 6.01
CA GLU A 49 -23.59 6.44 5.18
C GLU A 49 -24.13 7.85 5.34
N PRO A 50 -24.16 8.68 4.30
CA PRO A 50 -25.10 9.80 4.28
C PRO A 50 -26.42 9.27 3.72
N THR A 51 -27.36 9.09 4.60
CA THR A 51 -28.78 8.94 4.29
C THR A 51 -29.24 10.10 3.42
N THR A 52 -29.57 9.80 2.19
CA THR A 52 -30.52 10.59 1.39
C THR A 52 -31.39 9.60 0.64
N GLU A 53 -32.57 9.44 1.20
CA GLU A 53 -33.71 8.78 0.53
C GLU A 53 -34.12 9.60 -0.66
N ASP A 54 -34.12 8.98 -1.86
CA ASP A 54 -34.92 9.39 -2.98
C ASP A 54 -35.50 8.14 -3.66
N PRO A 55 -36.83 7.99 -3.68
CA PRO A 55 -37.50 6.87 -4.31
C PRO A 55 -37.77 7.20 -5.77
N HIS A 56 -37.44 6.30 -6.64
CA HIS A 56 -37.75 6.17 -8.08
C HIS A 56 -36.55 6.27 -9.03
N SER A 57 -35.97 5.10 -9.31
CA SER A 57 -35.35 4.87 -10.60
C SER A 57 -35.20 3.37 -10.86
N HIS A 58 -35.98 2.89 -11.82
CA HIS A 58 -35.83 1.56 -12.41
C HIS A 58 -34.58 1.57 -13.29
N SER A 59 -33.52 0.91 -12.89
CA SER A 59 -32.37 0.67 -13.74
C SER A 59 -32.03 -0.81 -13.75
N HIS A 60 -32.08 -1.38 -14.93
CA HIS A 60 -31.61 -2.71 -15.26
C HIS A 60 -30.10 -2.77 -15.05
N SER A 61 -29.67 -3.32 -13.92
CA SER A 61 -28.27 -3.55 -13.63
C SER A 61 -27.85 -4.91 -14.21
N HIS A 62 -27.07 -4.88 -15.28
CA HIS A 62 -26.21 -5.99 -15.63
C HIS A 62 -25.12 -6.10 -14.56
N SER A 63 -25.37 -6.92 -13.57
CA SER A 63 -24.41 -7.24 -12.51
C SER A 63 -23.32 -8.12 -13.07
N HIS A 64 -22.20 -7.50 -13.46
CA HIS A 64 -20.93 -8.21 -13.46
C HIS A 64 -20.63 -8.57 -12.01
N PRO A 65 -20.39 -9.83 -11.67
CA PRO A 65 -20.01 -10.20 -10.32
C PRO A 65 -18.63 -9.62 -10.04
N HIS A 66 -18.58 -8.43 -9.43
CA HIS A 66 -17.39 -7.99 -8.73
C HIS A 66 -17.21 -8.96 -7.57
N GLN A 67 -16.40 -9.99 -7.77
CA GLN A 67 -16.02 -10.90 -6.72
C GLN A 67 -15.23 -10.09 -5.67
N VAL A 68 -15.96 -9.70 -4.64
CA VAL A 68 -15.35 -9.16 -3.43
C VAL A 68 -14.56 -10.32 -2.82
N PRO A 69 -13.24 -10.15 -2.56
CA PRO A 69 -12.47 -11.18 -1.87
C PRO A 69 -13.19 -11.53 -0.58
N SER A 70 -13.19 -12.79 -0.22
CA SER A 70 -13.73 -13.19 1.07
C SER A 70 -13.10 -12.32 2.15
N PRO A 71 -13.87 -11.57 2.97
CA PRO A 71 -13.32 -10.60 3.92
C PRO A 71 -12.42 -11.23 5.00
N SER A 72 -12.33 -12.55 5.02
CA SER A 72 -11.48 -13.35 5.90
C SER A 72 -10.12 -13.73 5.30
N ALA A 73 -9.84 -13.40 4.02
CA ALA A 73 -8.59 -13.82 3.38
C ALA A 73 -7.41 -12.92 3.75
N LEU A 74 -7.63 -11.60 3.84
CA LEU A 74 -6.62 -10.62 4.25
C LEU A 74 -6.75 -10.41 5.76
N LEU A 75 -5.69 -10.65 6.50
CA LEU A 75 -5.66 -10.52 7.97
C LEU A 75 -5.02 -9.21 8.42
N GLY A 76 -4.02 -8.73 7.68
CA GLY A 76 -3.28 -7.51 8.01
C GLY A 76 -2.39 -7.03 6.88
N ILE A 77 -1.93 -5.80 7.00
CA ILE A 77 -0.93 -5.22 6.11
C ILE A 77 0.12 -4.56 6.99
N HIS A 78 1.38 -4.90 6.76
CA HIS A 78 2.50 -4.33 7.50
C HIS A 78 3.74 -4.15 6.60
N ASP A 79 4.83 -3.65 7.17
CA ASP A 79 6.12 -3.45 6.49
C ASP A 79 6.03 -2.74 5.14
N LEU A 80 5.21 -1.68 5.09
CA LEU A 80 5.15 -0.84 3.90
C LEU A 80 6.46 -0.06 3.78
N ARG A 81 7.18 -0.32 2.69
CA ARG A 81 8.40 0.38 2.32
C ARG A 81 8.21 1.04 0.98
N ALA A 82 8.53 2.30 0.91
CA ALA A 82 8.50 3.04 -0.34
C ALA A 82 9.90 3.59 -0.64
N MET A 83 10.35 3.39 -1.86
CA MET A 83 11.64 3.85 -2.37
C MET A 83 11.41 4.74 -3.58
N ARG A 84 12.21 5.77 -3.73
CA ARG A 84 12.11 6.69 -4.85
C ARG A 84 13.37 6.58 -5.71
N ALA A 85 13.19 6.30 -6.99
CA ALA A 85 14.25 6.31 -7.99
C ALA A 85 13.90 7.37 -9.05
N GLY A 86 14.54 8.53 -8.95
CA GLY A 86 14.23 9.68 -9.79
C GLY A 86 12.79 10.17 -9.65
N ALA A 87 12.04 10.16 -10.75
CA ALA A 87 10.63 10.57 -10.79
C ALA A 87 9.65 9.46 -10.42
N THR A 88 10.10 8.23 -10.30
CA THR A 88 9.26 7.06 -10.04
C THR A 88 9.37 6.59 -8.59
N MET A 89 8.31 5.96 -8.10
CA MET A 89 8.24 5.38 -6.77
C MET A 89 7.94 3.88 -6.86
N PHE A 90 8.65 3.10 -6.08
CA PHE A 90 8.45 1.66 -5.89
C PHE A 90 7.95 1.44 -4.48
N VAL A 91 6.96 0.57 -4.33
CA VAL A 91 6.36 0.29 -3.02
C VAL A 91 6.35 -1.22 -2.78
N ASP A 92 6.96 -1.63 -1.68
CA ASP A 92 6.91 -2.99 -1.18
C ASP A 92 5.96 -3.05 0.02
N VAL A 93 5.09 -4.05 0.04
CA VAL A 93 4.08 -4.24 1.08
C VAL A 93 4.05 -5.71 1.48
N VAL A 94 3.96 -5.98 2.77
CA VAL A 94 3.71 -7.34 3.28
C VAL A 94 2.27 -7.44 3.75
N ALA A 95 1.54 -8.39 3.19
CA ALA A 95 0.16 -8.68 3.52
C ALA A 95 0.05 -10.03 4.25
N ASP A 96 -0.48 -10.02 5.46
CA ASP A 96 -0.81 -11.22 6.21
C ASP A 96 -2.11 -11.82 5.71
N VAL A 97 -2.07 -13.10 5.41
CA VAL A 97 -3.18 -13.79 4.78
C VAL A 97 -3.48 -15.12 5.47
N SER A 98 -4.72 -15.55 5.34
CA SER A 98 -5.18 -16.83 5.85
C SER A 98 -4.56 -18.00 5.08
N PRO A 99 -4.20 -19.13 5.74
CA PRO A 99 -3.67 -20.32 5.07
C PRO A 99 -4.64 -20.98 4.09
N ILE A 100 -5.93 -20.68 4.19
CA ILE A 100 -6.96 -21.17 3.27
C ILE A 100 -7.18 -20.27 2.05
N MET A 101 -6.36 -19.20 1.92
CA MET A 101 -6.47 -18.26 0.81
C MET A 101 -6.12 -18.95 -0.51
N THR A 102 -6.94 -18.71 -1.52
CA THR A 102 -6.67 -19.22 -2.88
C THR A 102 -5.77 -18.26 -3.66
N MET A 103 -5.11 -18.77 -4.71
CA MET A 103 -4.32 -17.94 -5.63
C MET A 103 -5.18 -16.85 -6.30
N ARG A 104 -6.46 -17.11 -6.51
CA ARG A 104 -7.40 -16.13 -7.05
C ARG A 104 -7.60 -14.98 -6.06
N ASP A 105 -7.80 -15.28 -4.79
CA ASP A 105 -7.95 -14.26 -3.75
C ASP A 105 -6.68 -13.42 -3.63
N ALA A 106 -5.50 -14.06 -3.70
CA ALA A 106 -4.22 -13.36 -3.70
C ALA A 106 -4.14 -12.34 -4.84
N ALA A 107 -4.48 -12.74 -6.07
CA ALA A 107 -4.45 -11.85 -7.23
C ALA A 107 -5.43 -10.68 -7.09
N VAL A 108 -6.60 -10.89 -6.49
CA VAL A 108 -7.58 -9.83 -6.23
C VAL A 108 -7.07 -8.86 -5.16
N ILE A 109 -6.49 -9.37 -4.07
CA ILE A 109 -5.90 -8.55 -3.00
C ILE A 109 -4.76 -7.71 -3.56
N GLU A 110 -3.82 -8.30 -4.31
CA GLU A 110 -2.71 -7.59 -4.94
C GLU A 110 -3.20 -6.47 -5.87
N LYS A 111 -4.19 -6.77 -6.71
CA LYS A 111 -4.82 -5.79 -7.59
C LYS A 111 -5.44 -4.63 -6.81
N ASN A 112 -6.17 -4.93 -5.73
CA ASN A 112 -6.83 -3.91 -4.90
C ASN A 112 -5.79 -3.02 -4.19
N ILE A 113 -4.75 -3.60 -3.60
CA ILE A 113 -3.65 -2.87 -2.97
C ILE A 113 -2.96 -1.96 -4.01
N THR A 114 -2.60 -2.52 -5.16
CA THR A 114 -1.94 -1.79 -6.24
C THR A 114 -2.79 -0.63 -6.75
N GLN A 115 -4.07 -0.89 -7.01
CA GLN A 115 -4.99 0.14 -7.49
C GLN A 115 -5.18 1.25 -6.46
N LYS A 116 -5.30 0.89 -5.18
CA LYS A 116 -5.47 1.87 -4.10
C LYS A 116 -4.25 2.75 -3.94
N LEU A 117 -3.05 2.18 -3.92
CA LEU A 117 -1.80 2.93 -3.82
C LEU A 117 -1.59 3.85 -5.02
N LYS A 118 -1.81 3.35 -6.25
CA LYS A 118 -1.69 4.15 -7.48
C LYS A 118 -2.73 5.28 -7.56
N SER A 119 -3.92 5.11 -6.97
CA SER A 119 -4.93 6.17 -6.93
C SER A 119 -4.53 7.34 -6.02
N VAL A 120 -3.76 7.07 -4.96
CA VAL A 120 -3.26 8.09 -4.03
C VAL A 120 -2.02 8.80 -4.57
N ARG A 121 -1.16 8.08 -5.27
CA ARG A 121 0.09 8.61 -5.84
C ARG A 121 0.33 8.08 -7.25
N ARG A 122 0.22 8.95 -8.23
CA ARG A 122 0.46 8.61 -9.65
C ARG A 122 1.93 8.29 -9.97
N GLU A 123 2.84 8.72 -9.11
CA GLU A 123 4.29 8.49 -9.21
C GLU A 123 4.65 7.01 -8.98
N ILE A 124 3.73 6.21 -8.43
CA ILE A 124 3.98 4.80 -8.14
C ILE A 124 3.98 4.01 -9.44
N SER A 125 5.15 3.56 -9.82
CA SER A 125 5.38 2.73 -11.01
C SER A 125 5.05 1.27 -10.72
N GLU A 126 5.60 0.73 -9.66
CA GLU A 126 5.49 -0.67 -9.30
C GLU A 126 5.10 -0.83 -7.83
N VAL A 127 4.22 -1.80 -7.57
CA VAL A 127 3.84 -2.24 -6.23
C VAL A 127 4.12 -3.73 -6.15
N ARG A 128 4.93 -4.13 -5.18
CA ARG A 128 5.20 -5.53 -4.87
C ARG A 128 4.46 -5.91 -3.60
N VAL A 129 3.62 -6.91 -3.69
CA VAL A 129 2.92 -7.45 -2.54
C VAL A 129 3.52 -8.80 -2.18
N LYS A 130 4.08 -8.90 -1.00
CA LYS A 130 4.57 -10.15 -0.44
C LYS A 130 3.51 -10.70 0.50
N PHE A 131 3.06 -11.91 0.25
CA PHE A 131 2.09 -12.58 1.12
C PHE A 131 2.81 -13.38 2.21
N ASN A 132 2.39 -13.14 3.44
CA ASN A 132 2.84 -13.88 4.61
C ASN A 132 1.65 -14.69 5.14
N VAL A 133 1.78 -16.00 5.15
CA VAL A 133 0.72 -16.88 5.64
C VAL A 133 0.79 -16.94 7.16
N VAL A 134 -0.26 -16.44 7.82
CA VAL A 134 -0.38 -16.48 9.28
C VAL A 134 -1.30 -17.63 9.67
N GLU A 135 -0.72 -18.69 10.20
CA GLU A 135 -1.49 -19.70 10.90
C GLU A 135 -2.01 -19.06 12.19
N LYS A 136 -3.32 -19.09 12.37
CA LYS A 136 -3.95 -18.64 13.61
C LYS A 136 -3.53 -19.57 14.73
N GLY A 137 -2.29 -19.33 15.22
CA GLY A 137 -1.59 -20.18 16.16
C GLY A 137 -2.36 -20.25 17.46
N THR A 138 -2.65 -21.42 17.89
CA THR A 138 -2.68 -21.86 19.26
C THR A 138 -1.65 -21.07 20.06
N ASN A 139 -2.10 -20.17 20.91
CA ASN A 139 -1.26 -19.61 21.97
C ASN A 139 -0.76 -20.79 22.82
N GLY A 140 0.33 -21.40 22.36
CA GLY A 140 1.08 -22.37 23.12
C GLY A 140 1.73 -21.64 24.27
N THR A 141 1.14 -21.78 25.42
CA THR A 141 1.72 -21.55 26.75
C THR A 141 3.14 -22.11 26.76
N ALA A 142 4.14 -21.28 26.58
CA ALA A 142 5.51 -21.63 26.95
C ALA A 142 5.61 -21.49 28.47
N ARG A 143 5.74 -22.64 29.12
CA ARG A 143 6.17 -22.80 30.50
C ARG A 143 7.63 -22.42 30.66
#